data_9e43e376abe6ef64bf2d76329c5656ce
#
_entry.id   9e43e376abe6ef64bf2d76329c5656ce
#
_cell.length_a   1.000
_cell.length_b   1.000
_cell.length_c   1.000
_cell.angle_alpha   90.00
_cell.angle_beta   90.00
_cell.angle_gamma   90.00
#
_symmetry.space_group_name_H-M   'P 1'
#
loop_
_entity.id
_entity.type
_entity.pdbx_description
1 polymer ?
#
loop_
_entity_poly.entity_id
_entity_poly.type
_entity_poly.pdbx_seq_one_letter_code
_entity_poly.pdbx_strand_id
1 'polypeptide(L)'
;METDTLYPTTEALSGKALFEKIRGDFIGLDTEYTLATGETTRRIYLDSTASTLMMGAAHRASIEFLKHYANTHSEMHFSAKIATKTYGWIHRRILEFVKADPDEYTCYFTGSGTTSGMNRIARTFNTLRPERDIVLVSIMEHHSNDLPHRKHGGKVMHIPVDTHESTMGCVDLDLMEKYL
;
A
#
# COMPACT_ATOMS: atom_id res chain seq x y z
N MET A 1 -9.76 25.74 -10.67
CA MET A 1 -8.46 25.58 -10.02
C MET A 1 -7.93 24.24 -10.47
N GLU A 2 -6.80 24.21 -11.14
CA GLU A 2 -6.18 22.97 -11.58
C GLU A 2 -5.65 22.22 -10.33
N THR A 3 -5.78 20.90 -10.31
CA THR A 3 -5.33 20.06 -9.19
C THR A 3 -3.83 20.22 -8.92
N ASP A 4 -3.04 20.58 -9.92
CA ASP A 4 -1.60 20.84 -9.79
C ASP A 4 -1.26 22.07 -8.92
N THR A 5 -2.20 23.01 -8.72
CA THR A 5 -2.00 24.13 -7.82
C THR A 5 -2.23 23.78 -6.33
N LEU A 6 -3.00 22.72 -6.05
CA LEU A 6 -3.19 22.21 -4.68
C LEU A 6 -1.98 21.42 -4.18
N TYR A 7 -1.25 20.80 -5.08
CA TYR A 7 -0.11 19.92 -4.79
C TYR A 7 1.07 20.28 -5.70
N PRO A 8 1.74 21.41 -5.47
CA PRO A 8 2.84 21.87 -6.33
C PRO A 8 3.95 20.82 -6.35
N THR A 9 4.43 20.51 -7.55
CA THR A 9 5.64 19.71 -7.74
C THR A 9 6.83 20.49 -7.20
N THR A 10 7.51 19.92 -6.20
CA THR A 10 8.76 20.49 -5.68
C THR A 10 9.90 20.27 -6.68
N GLU A 11 10.92 21.14 -6.64
CA GLU A 11 12.16 20.95 -7.40
C GLU A 11 12.66 19.51 -7.36
N ALA A 12 13.13 19.03 -8.50
CA ALA A 12 13.64 17.66 -8.66
C ALA A 12 14.95 17.51 -7.88
N LEU A 13 14.84 17.13 -6.60
CA LEU A 13 15.99 16.72 -5.79
C LEU A 13 16.39 15.29 -6.14
N SER A 14 17.69 14.99 -6.04
CA SER A 14 18.22 13.65 -6.27
C SER A 14 19.30 13.30 -5.24
N GLY A 15 19.65 12.01 -5.17
CA GLY A 15 20.72 11.52 -4.34
C GLY A 15 20.54 11.86 -2.85
N LYS A 16 21.62 12.27 -2.20
CA LYS A 16 21.66 12.55 -0.76
C LYS A 16 20.68 13.64 -0.32
N ALA A 17 20.52 14.70 -1.11
CA ALA A 17 19.63 15.81 -0.79
C ALA A 17 18.16 15.35 -0.75
N LEU A 18 17.73 14.50 -1.71
CA LEU A 18 16.41 13.89 -1.70
C LEU A 18 16.23 12.98 -0.48
N PHE A 19 17.21 12.14 -0.19
CA PHE A 19 17.17 11.24 0.98
C PHE A 19 17.00 12.02 2.29
N GLU A 20 17.79 13.06 2.51
CA GLU A 20 17.71 13.87 3.73
C GLU A 20 16.39 14.61 3.85
N LYS A 21 15.84 15.13 2.74
CA LYS A 21 14.53 15.76 2.71
C LYS A 21 13.43 14.77 3.07
N ILE A 22 13.44 13.58 2.47
CA ILE A 22 12.45 12.52 2.77
C ILE A 22 12.55 12.08 4.22
N ARG A 23 13.79 11.83 4.71
CA ARG A 23 14.03 11.44 6.09
C ARG A 23 13.51 12.49 7.07
N GLY A 24 13.75 13.77 6.82
CA GLY A 24 13.29 14.87 7.68
C GLY A 24 11.78 15.10 7.68
N ASP A 25 11.08 14.54 6.69
CA ASP A 25 9.60 14.70 6.56
C ASP A 25 8.81 13.60 7.30
N PHE A 26 9.44 12.55 7.81
CA PHE A 26 8.74 11.54 8.61
C PHE A 26 8.41 12.06 10.01
N ILE A 27 7.13 12.01 10.37
CA ILE A 27 6.62 12.44 11.67
C ILE A 27 7.05 11.44 12.75
N GLY A 28 7.68 11.95 13.81
CA GLY A 28 8.05 11.16 14.98
C GLY A 28 9.41 10.47 14.93
N LEU A 29 10.24 10.71 13.89
CA LEU A 29 11.62 10.21 13.89
C LEU A 29 12.49 10.83 14.98
N ASP A 30 12.21 12.08 15.34
CA ASP A 30 12.99 12.85 16.32
C ASP A 30 12.39 12.82 17.73
N THR A 31 11.45 11.91 17.98
CA THR A 31 10.84 11.73 19.30
C THR A 31 11.88 11.20 20.28
N GLU A 32 11.93 11.80 21.46
CA GLU A 32 12.78 11.34 22.57
C GLU A 32 11.95 10.54 23.57
N TYR A 33 12.56 9.51 24.14
CA TYR A 33 11.98 8.66 25.16
C TYR A 33 12.91 8.61 26.39
N THR A 34 12.30 8.64 27.57
CA THR A 34 13.03 8.37 28.82
C THR A 34 13.07 6.87 29.06
N LEU A 35 14.26 6.32 29.16
CA LEU A 35 14.50 4.91 29.46
C LEU A 35 14.20 4.60 30.93
N ALA A 36 14.10 3.31 31.25
CA ALA A 36 13.96 2.83 32.63
C ALA A 36 15.13 3.23 33.55
N THR A 37 16.29 3.52 32.95
CA THR A 37 17.48 4.04 33.65
C THR A 37 17.37 5.52 34.01
N GLY A 38 16.35 6.25 33.50
CA GLY A 38 16.20 7.68 33.64
C GLY A 38 16.93 8.50 32.57
N GLU A 39 17.67 7.85 31.69
CA GLU A 39 18.35 8.52 30.55
C GLU A 39 17.37 8.80 29.42
N THR A 40 17.59 9.90 28.69
CA THR A 40 16.82 10.24 27.50
C THR A 40 17.55 9.77 26.26
N THR A 41 16.83 9.09 25.35
CA THR A 41 17.36 8.64 24.08
C THR A 41 16.42 9.02 22.93
N ARG A 42 17.00 9.26 21.76
CA ARG A 42 16.24 9.51 20.54
C ARG A 42 15.67 8.19 19.99
N ARG A 43 14.47 8.24 19.44
CA ARG A 43 13.85 7.10 18.75
C ARG A 43 14.75 6.56 17.64
N ILE A 44 15.02 5.27 17.65
CA ILE A 44 15.58 4.53 16.52
C ILE A 44 14.45 3.67 15.93
N TYR A 45 13.97 4.03 14.75
CA TYR A 45 12.87 3.32 14.10
C TYR A 45 13.39 2.45 12.96
N LEU A 46 13.32 1.13 13.11
CA LEU A 46 13.85 0.14 12.17
C LEU A 46 12.76 -0.77 11.58
N ASP A 47 11.49 -0.48 11.85
CA ASP A 47 10.37 -1.36 11.52
C ASP A 47 9.44 -0.77 10.42
N SER A 48 10.02 -0.06 9.46
CA SER A 48 9.26 0.49 8.32
C SER A 48 8.63 -0.58 7.43
N THR A 49 9.15 -1.80 7.47
CA THR A 49 8.57 -2.95 6.74
C THR A 49 7.20 -3.32 7.29
N ALA A 50 7.04 -3.36 8.60
CA ALA A 50 5.75 -3.66 9.23
C ALA A 50 4.82 -2.46 9.26
N SER A 51 5.35 -1.25 9.52
CA SER A 51 4.55 -0.02 9.57
C SER A 51 5.42 1.20 9.26
N THR A 52 5.17 1.84 8.14
CA THR A 52 5.85 3.08 7.77
C THR A 52 5.30 4.26 8.57
N LEU A 53 6.20 5.10 9.10
CA LEU A 53 5.79 6.34 9.75
C LEU A 53 5.10 7.28 8.76
N MET A 54 4.19 8.11 9.27
CA MET A 54 3.49 9.10 8.46
C MET A 54 4.47 10.12 7.87
N MET A 55 4.39 10.37 6.59
CA MET A 55 5.09 11.49 5.95
C MET A 55 4.35 12.79 6.21
N GLY A 56 5.10 13.82 6.61
CA GLY A 56 4.57 15.16 6.83
C GLY A 56 3.89 15.74 5.59
N ALA A 57 4.45 15.50 4.40
CA ALA A 57 3.85 15.92 3.12
C ALA A 57 2.45 15.33 2.93
N ALA A 58 2.27 14.03 3.18
CA ALA A 58 0.96 13.37 3.07
C ALA A 58 -0.03 13.91 4.11
N HIS A 59 0.43 14.14 5.34
CA HIS A 59 -0.38 14.74 6.40
C HIS A 59 -0.84 16.15 6.03
N ARG A 60 0.07 17.02 5.58
CA ARG A 60 -0.27 18.39 5.15
C ARG A 60 -1.25 18.40 3.98
N ALA A 61 -1.05 17.54 2.97
CA ALA A 61 -1.98 17.41 1.84
C ALA A 61 -3.38 16.97 2.29
N SER A 62 -3.45 16.05 3.25
CA SER A 62 -4.74 15.62 3.83
C SER A 62 -5.44 16.75 4.57
N ILE A 63 -4.74 17.54 5.39
CA ILE A 63 -5.31 18.69 6.08
C ILE A 63 -5.79 19.75 5.09
N GLU A 64 -5.04 20.02 4.03
CA GLU A 64 -5.44 20.98 3.00
C GLU A 64 -6.71 20.52 2.27
N PHE A 65 -6.78 19.23 1.90
CA PHE A 65 -7.98 18.66 1.29
C PHE A 65 -9.21 18.75 2.20
N LEU A 66 -9.06 18.52 3.50
CA LEU A 66 -10.17 18.57 4.46
C LEU A 66 -10.89 19.92 4.51
N LYS A 67 -10.23 21.01 4.13
CA LYS A 67 -10.88 22.34 3.99
C LYS A 67 -11.96 22.35 2.91
N HIS A 68 -11.86 21.44 1.95
CA HIS A 68 -12.77 21.31 0.81
C HIS A 68 -13.55 20.00 0.83
N TYR A 69 -13.51 19.26 1.95
CA TYR A 69 -14.13 17.95 2.06
C TYR A 69 -15.64 18.01 1.71
N ALA A 70 -16.03 17.17 0.78
CA ALA A 70 -17.41 17.02 0.34
C ALA A 70 -17.60 15.67 -0.36
N ASN A 71 -18.84 15.36 -0.73
CA ASN A 71 -19.19 14.17 -1.51
C ASN A 71 -18.48 14.16 -2.87
N THR A 72 -17.89 13.03 -3.24
CA THR A 72 -17.18 12.80 -4.51
C THR A 72 -18.09 12.45 -5.70
N HIS A 73 -19.41 12.42 -5.49
CA HIS A 73 -20.41 12.08 -6.52
C HIS A 73 -21.29 13.25 -6.92
N SER A 74 -20.91 14.47 -6.54
CA SER A 74 -21.68 15.67 -6.82
C SER A 74 -20.78 16.75 -7.41
N GLU A 75 -21.32 17.53 -8.31
CA GLU A 75 -20.70 18.75 -8.83
C GLU A 75 -21.58 19.99 -8.60
N MET A 76 -22.57 19.89 -7.72
CA MET A 76 -23.58 20.95 -7.50
C MET A 76 -23.00 22.19 -6.79
N HIS A 77 -21.96 22.03 -5.99
CA HIS A 77 -21.31 23.14 -5.30
C HIS A 77 -19.77 23.04 -5.38
N PHE A 78 -19.09 24.14 -5.07
CA PHE A 78 -17.66 24.29 -5.30
C PHE A 78 -16.80 23.20 -4.60
N SER A 79 -17.06 22.94 -3.31
CA SER A 79 -16.30 21.91 -2.57
C SER A 79 -16.52 20.51 -3.16
N ALA A 80 -17.73 20.16 -3.59
CA ALA A 80 -17.99 18.86 -4.24
C ALA A 80 -17.22 18.73 -5.57
N LYS A 81 -17.13 19.82 -6.36
CA LYS A 81 -16.30 19.83 -7.58
C LYS A 81 -14.82 19.58 -7.28
N ILE A 82 -14.28 20.21 -6.23
CA ILE A 82 -12.90 19.99 -5.79
C ILE A 82 -12.72 18.53 -5.36
N ALA A 83 -13.60 18.01 -4.49
CA ALA A 83 -13.52 16.65 -4.00
C ALA A 83 -13.58 15.60 -5.12
N THR A 84 -14.52 15.76 -6.07
CA THR A 84 -14.67 14.88 -7.25
C THR A 84 -13.43 14.91 -8.14
N LYS A 85 -12.92 16.10 -8.45
CA LYS A 85 -11.71 16.26 -9.28
C LYS A 85 -10.47 15.68 -8.60
N THR A 86 -10.28 15.94 -7.31
CA THR A 86 -9.16 15.40 -6.54
C THR A 86 -9.22 13.88 -6.47
N TYR A 87 -10.39 13.31 -6.23
CA TYR A 87 -10.60 11.87 -6.23
C TYR A 87 -10.19 11.23 -7.57
N GLY A 88 -10.70 11.73 -8.68
CA GLY A 88 -10.33 11.24 -10.01
C GLY A 88 -8.85 11.45 -10.37
N TRP A 89 -8.25 12.56 -9.91
CA TRP A 89 -6.82 12.81 -10.09
C TRP A 89 -5.97 11.79 -9.33
N ILE A 90 -6.30 11.46 -8.07
CA ILE A 90 -5.57 10.47 -7.27
C ILE A 90 -5.60 9.09 -7.95
N HIS A 91 -6.74 8.66 -8.48
CA HIS A 91 -6.85 7.39 -9.21
C HIS A 91 -5.87 7.34 -10.41
N ARG A 92 -5.83 8.40 -11.22
CA ARG A 92 -4.89 8.49 -12.36
C ARG A 92 -3.43 8.48 -11.90
N ARG A 93 -3.10 9.27 -10.86
CA ARG A 93 -1.72 9.33 -10.34
C ARG A 93 -1.22 8.00 -9.82
N ILE A 94 -2.09 7.18 -9.23
CA ILE A 94 -1.72 5.83 -8.78
C ILE A 94 -1.43 4.92 -9.99
N LEU A 95 -2.29 4.93 -11.03
CA LEU A 95 -2.04 4.16 -12.25
C LEU A 95 -0.73 4.58 -12.91
N GLU A 96 -0.48 5.87 -13.06
CA GLU A 96 0.78 6.41 -13.58
C GLU A 96 2.00 5.95 -12.75
N PHE A 97 1.90 6.01 -11.42
CA PHE A 97 2.98 5.61 -10.51
C PHE A 97 3.37 4.13 -10.69
N VAL A 98 2.38 3.25 -10.85
CA VAL A 98 2.62 1.81 -11.08
C VAL A 98 2.80 1.47 -12.57
N LYS A 99 2.78 2.47 -13.47
CA LYS A 99 2.89 2.31 -14.92
C LYS A 99 1.82 1.39 -15.52
N ALA A 100 0.62 1.42 -14.96
CA ALA A 100 -0.53 0.67 -15.45
C ALA A 100 -1.28 1.48 -16.53
N ASP A 101 -1.66 0.83 -17.62
CA ASP A 101 -2.44 1.43 -18.68
C ASP A 101 -3.88 1.69 -18.16
N PRO A 102 -4.38 2.93 -18.18
CA PRO A 102 -5.74 3.23 -17.71
C PRO A 102 -6.86 2.62 -18.55
N ASP A 103 -6.57 2.17 -19.78
CA ASP A 103 -7.54 1.48 -20.63
C ASP A 103 -7.70 0.00 -20.23
N GLU A 104 -6.68 -0.58 -19.58
CA GLU A 104 -6.68 -1.98 -19.13
C GLU A 104 -6.86 -2.12 -17.61
N TYR A 105 -6.45 -1.12 -16.85
CA TYR A 105 -6.40 -1.17 -15.40
C TYR A 105 -7.25 -0.11 -14.74
N THR A 106 -7.75 -0.41 -13.57
CA THR A 106 -8.43 0.56 -12.72
C THR A 106 -7.91 0.51 -11.28
N CYS A 107 -8.01 1.63 -10.59
CA CYS A 107 -7.61 1.76 -9.19
C CYS A 107 -8.84 1.74 -8.28
N TYR A 108 -8.77 0.99 -7.19
CA TYR A 108 -9.78 0.97 -6.14
C TYR A 108 -9.15 1.22 -4.77
N PHE A 109 -9.77 2.10 -4.01
CA PHE A 109 -9.44 2.26 -2.59
C PHE A 109 -10.27 1.28 -1.76
N THR A 110 -9.60 0.36 -1.06
CA THR A 110 -10.27 -0.73 -0.34
C THR A 110 -10.42 -0.49 1.16
N GLY A 111 -9.93 0.64 1.69
CA GLY A 111 -9.98 0.96 3.11
C GLY A 111 -8.77 0.39 3.89
N SER A 112 -8.97 -0.58 4.74
CA SER A 112 -7.98 -1.08 5.71
C SER A 112 -6.78 -1.81 5.10
N GLY A 113 -6.00 -1.13 4.25
CA GLY A 113 -4.73 -1.62 3.68
C GLY A 113 -4.88 -2.86 2.79
N THR A 114 -3.77 -3.52 2.52
CA THR A 114 -3.67 -4.71 1.66
C THR A 114 -4.58 -5.85 2.11
N THR A 115 -4.75 -6.04 3.41
CA THR A 115 -5.64 -7.09 3.95
C THR A 115 -7.08 -6.98 3.43
N SER A 116 -7.61 -5.76 3.32
CA SER A 116 -8.94 -5.51 2.74
C SER A 116 -8.98 -5.88 1.26
N GLY A 117 -7.94 -5.53 0.50
CA GLY A 117 -7.78 -5.91 -0.90
C GLY A 117 -7.75 -7.42 -1.08
N MET A 118 -6.91 -8.12 -0.32
CA MET A 118 -6.78 -9.59 -0.40
C MET A 118 -8.09 -10.32 -0.03
N ASN A 119 -8.81 -9.87 0.98
CA ASN A 119 -10.13 -10.43 1.31
C ASN A 119 -11.14 -10.24 0.14
N ARG A 120 -11.10 -9.09 -0.53
CA ARG A 120 -11.96 -8.84 -1.70
C ARG A 120 -11.59 -9.76 -2.86
N ILE A 121 -10.30 -9.89 -3.17
CA ILE A 121 -9.79 -10.77 -4.23
C ILE A 121 -10.20 -12.22 -3.97
N ALA A 122 -9.89 -12.75 -2.78
CA ALA A 122 -10.19 -14.14 -2.41
C ALA A 122 -11.69 -14.46 -2.54
N ARG A 123 -12.56 -13.58 -2.05
CA ARG A 123 -14.01 -13.72 -2.18
C ARG A 123 -14.46 -13.67 -3.64
N THR A 124 -13.89 -12.74 -4.43
CA THR A 124 -14.28 -12.57 -5.83
C THR A 124 -13.88 -13.80 -6.66
N PHE A 125 -12.67 -14.31 -6.49
CA PHE A 125 -12.24 -15.53 -7.20
C PHE A 125 -13.10 -16.73 -6.83
N ASN A 126 -13.39 -16.96 -5.58
CA ASN A 126 -14.27 -18.06 -5.17
C ASN A 126 -15.69 -17.96 -5.75
N THR A 127 -16.16 -16.74 -6.01
CA THR A 127 -17.49 -16.51 -6.61
C THR A 127 -17.47 -16.65 -8.14
N LEU A 128 -16.43 -16.12 -8.80
CA LEU A 128 -16.36 -16.06 -10.26
C LEU A 128 -15.74 -17.30 -10.90
N ARG A 129 -14.93 -18.03 -10.14
CA ARG A 129 -14.17 -19.21 -10.60
C ARG A 129 -14.24 -20.36 -9.58
N PRO A 130 -15.43 -20.82 -9.22
CA PRO A 130 -15.60 -21.87 -8.20
C PRO A 130 -14.92 -23.18 -8.57
N GLU A 131 -14.67 -23.42 -9.86
CA GLU A 131 -13.93 -24.58 -10.38
C GLU A 131 -12.40 -24.50 -10.11
N ARG A 132 -11.90 -23.32 -9.75
CA ARG A 132 -10.49 -23.08 -9.39
C ARG A 132 -10.39 -22.86 -7.88
N ASP A 133 -10.61 -23.92 -7.12
CA ASP A 133 -10.69 -23.86 -5.66
C ASP A 133 -9.33 -24.04 -4.96
N ILE A 134 -8.26 -24.36 -5.70
CA ILE A 134 -6.91 -24.49 -5.18
C ILE A 134 -6.18 -23.15 -5.30
N VAL A 135 -5.58 -22.71 -4.21
CA VAL A 135 -4.76 -21.50 -4.14
C VAL A 135 -3.36 -21.88 -3.69
N LEU A 136 -2.38 -21.64 -4.53
CA LEU A 136 -0.97 -21.87 -4.20
C LEU A 136 -0.44 -20.61 -3.49
N VAL A 137 0.14 -20.79 -2.32
CA VAL A 137 0.66 -19.72 -1.46
C VAL A 137 2.06 -20.10 -0.98
N SER A 138 3.03 -19.23 -1.11
CA SER A 138 4.35 -19.46 -0.54
C SER A 138 4.27 -19.51 0.99
N ILE A 139 5.09 -20.36 1.64
CA ILE A 139 5.21 -20.35 3.11
C ILE A 139 5.82 -19.04 3.65
N MET A 140 6.38 -18.20 2.78
CA MET A 140 6.95 -16.89 3.13
C MET A 140 5.91 -15.76 3.15
N GLU A 141 4.68 -16.05 2.74
CA GLU A 141 3.63 -15.04 2.64
C GLU A 141 3.21 -14.48 4.00
N HIS A 142 2.85 -13.22 3.99
CA HIS A 142 2.18 -12.62 5.14
C HIS A 142 0.78 -13.22 5.31
N HIS A 143 0.32 -13.39 6.54
CA HIS A 143 -1.01 -13.93 6.85
C HIS A 143 -2.17 -13.24 6.12
N SER A 144 -2.01 -11.95 5.76
CA SER A 144 -3.02 -11.22 4.97
C SER A 144 -3.21 -11.76 3.55
N ASN A 145 -2.27 -12.57 3.04
CA ASN A 145 -2.40 -13.25 1.75
C ASN A 145 -2.79 -14.74 1.89
N ASP A 146 -2.60 -15.36 3.03
CA ASP A 146 -2.99 -16.77 3.29
C ASP A 146 -4.43 -16.86 3.83
N LEU A 147 -4.71 -16.22 4.97
CA LEU A 147 -5.97 -16.38 5.70
C LEU A 147 -7.24 -16.00 4.91
N PRO A 148 -7.27 -14.97 4.05
CA PRO A 148 -8.45 -14.66 3.25
C PRO A 148 -8.87 -15.78 2.33
N HIS A 149 -7.93 -16.48 1.70
CA HIS A 149 -8.23 -17.60 0.81
C HIS A 149 -8.88 -18.75 1.54
N ARG A 150 -8.36 -19.13 2.72
CA ARG A 150 -8.99 -20.15 3.58
C ARG A 150 -10.39 -19.74 4.04
N LYS A 151 -10.56 -18.47 4.43
CA LYS A 151 -11.84 -17.94 4.89
C LYS A 151 -12.91 -17.97 3.80
N HIS A 152 -12.54 -17.75 2.55
CA HIS A 152 -13.47 -17.65 1.43
C HIS A 152 -13.58 -18.95 0.59
N GLY A 153 -13.17 -20.10 1.14
CA GLY A 153 -13.44 -21.43 0.57
C GLY A 153 -12.33 -21.98 -0.33
N GLY A 154 -11.19 -21.28 -0.47
CA GLY A 154 -10.04 -21.81 -1.19
C GLY A 154 -9.35 -22.93 -0.41
N LYS A 155 -8.92 -23.98 -1.11
CA LYS A 155 -8.02 -25.00 -0.59
C LYS A 155 -6.59 -24.48 -0.74
N VAL A 156 -6.02 -23.96 0.34
CA VAL A 156 -4.66 -23.41 0.31
C VAL A 156 -3.63 -24.53 0.36
N MET A 157 -2.76 -24.56 -0.64
CA MET A 157 -1.57 -25.39 -0.67
C MET A 157 -0.32 -24.53 -0.55
N HIS A 158 0.53 -24.85 0.42
CA HIS A 158 1.75 -24.08 0.65
C HIS A 158 2.91 -24.62 -0.18
N ILE A 159 3.54 -23.71 -0.91
CA ILE A 159 4.79 -23.98 -1.62
C ILE A 159 5.94 -23.71 -0.64
N PRO A 160 6.78 -24.70 -0.37
CA PRO A 160 7.93 -24.52 0.52
C PRO A 160 8.98 -23.62 -0.11
N VAL A 161 9.95 -23.22 0.69
CA VAL A 161 11.17 -22.61 0.16
C VAL A 161 12.13 -23.69 -0.29
N ASP A 162 12.89 -23.37 -1.32
CA ASP A 162 13.99 -24.20 -1.77
C ASP A 162 15.10 -24.22 -0.70
N THR A 163 15.61 -25.40 -0.40
CA THR A 163 16.68 -25.62 0.57
C THR A 163 18.05 -25.79 -0.09
N HIS A 164 18.11 -25.72 -1.42
CA HIS A 164 19.38 -25.80 -2.13
C HIS A 164 20.23 -24.57 -1.81
N GLU A 165 21.55 -24.77 -1.59
CA GLU A 165 22.44 -23.71 -1.09
C GLU A 165 22.43 -22.43 -1.95
N SER A 166 22.34 -22.55 -3.28
CA SER A 166 22.32 -21.41 -4.20
C SER A 166 20.99 -20.67 -4.30
N THR A 167 19.89 -21.31 -3.88
CA THR A 167 18.51 -20.81 -3.99
C THR A 167 17.78 -20.76 -2.63
N MET A 168 18.53 -20.94 -1.56
CA MET A 168 18.00 -20.95 -0.19
C MET A 168 17.17 -19.68 0.09
N GLY A 169 15.94 -19.89 0.55
CA GLY A 169 14.99 -18.81 0.82
C GLY A 169 14.19 -18.32 -0.38
N CYS A 170 14.40 -18.92 -1.59
CA CYS A 170 13.51 -18.71 -2.72
C CYS A 170 12.32 -19.68 -2.69
N VAL A 171 11.24 -19.33 -3.36
CA VAL A 171 10.10 -20.25 -3.55
C VAL A 171 10.55 -21.44 -4.42
N ASP A 172 10.16 -22.63 -4.03
CA ASP A 172 10.41 -23.85 -4.85
C ASP A 172 9.52 -23.83 -6.09
N LEU A 173 10.08 -23.32 -7.20
CA LEU A 173 9.37 -23.18 -8.47
C LEU A 173 9.10 -24.52 -9.13
N ASP A 174 9.99 -25.52 -8.96
CA ASP A 174 9.83 -26.86 -9.54
C ASP A 174 8.64 -27.58 -8.89
N LEU A 175 8.48 -27.42 -7.59
CA LEU A 175 7.30 -27.95 -6.89
C LEU A 175 6.03 -27.17 -7.23
N MET A 176 6.13 -25.85 -7.36
CA MET A 176 4.99 -25.02 -7.76
C MET A 176 4.48 -25.44 -9.15
N GLU A 177 5.37 -25.68 -10.12
CA GLU A 177 5.00 -26.16 -11.47
C GLU A 177 4.31 -27.52 -11.44
N LYS A 178 4.72 -28.41 -10.53
CA LYS A 178 4.06 -29.72 -10.37
C LYS A 178 2.64 -29.63 -9.80
N TYR A 179 2.31 -28.54 -9.12
CA TYR A 179 0.97 -28.32 -8.54
C TYR A 179 0.04 -27.58 -9.51
N LEU A 180 0.54 -26.98 -10.57
CA LEU A 180 -0.22 -26.32 -11.63
C LEU A 180 -0.69 -27.32 -12.69
#